data_81d2f74cf8d844751cfa158c59497b4d
#
_entry.id   81d2f74cf8d844751cfa158c59497b4d
#
_cell.length_a   1.000
_cell.length_b   1.000
_cell.length_c   1.000
_cell.angle_alpha   90.00
_cell.angle_beta   90.00
_cell.angle_gamma   90.00
#
_symmetry.space_group_name_H-M   'P 1'
#
loop_
_entity.id
_entity.type
_entity.pdbx_description
1 polymer ?
#
loop_
_entity_poly.entity_id
_entity_poly.type
_entity_poly.pdbx_seq_one_letter_code
_entity_poly.pdbx_strand_id
1 'polypeptide(L)'
;SNGDRKRLHAIRFLGNDAVHEIKEPKGSELRIALEIVEHLLNTVYILEMKARRLETVAETYADFLKLLQTCVENYSGDHAVNLQGILGRQKRLVGQSLDVYEVHLKADIAAGVVDFLKAGQLQLISGKEVQLYELVDSLDNEAGDLPI
;
A
#
# COMPACT_ATOMS: atom_id res chain seq x y z
N SER A 1 19.91 -8.98 6.90
CA SER A 1 20.33 -9.81 8.05
C SER A 1 21.84 -9.92 8.13
N ASN A 2 22.37 -10.24 9.30
CA ASN A 2 23.82 -10.44 9.47
C ASN A 2 24.34 -11.63 8.65
N GLY A 3 23.53 -12.67 8.45
CA GLY A 3 23.88 -13.83 7.63
C GLY A 3 24.06 -13.46 6.16
N ASP A 4 23.21 -12.60 5.61
CA ASP A 4 23.29 -12.17 4.22
C ASP A 4 24.48 -11.25 3.96
N ARG A 5 24.84 -10.40 4.93
CA ARG A 5 26.07 -9.60 4.86
C ARG A 5 27.32 -10.47 4.82
N LYS A 6 27.40 -11.49 5.65
CA LYS A 6 28.53 -12.43 5.66
C LYS A 6 28.65 -13.17 4.33
N ARG A 7 27.52 -13.56 3.73
CA ARG A 7 27.49 -14.23 2.43
C ARG A 7 27.93 -13.32 1.29
N LEU A 8 27.48 -12.05 1.30
CA LEU A 8 27.92 -11.05 0.33
C LEU A 8 29.41 -10.78 0.43
N HIS A 9 29.96 -10.70 1.63
CA HIS A 9 31.40 -10.57 1.84
C HIS A 9 32.17 -11.77 1.30
N ALA A 10 31.68 -12.99 1.53
CA ALA A 10 32.31 -14.19 1.00
C ALA A 10 32.39 -14.19 -0.53
N ILE A 11 31.32 -13.78 -1.21
CA ILE A 11 31.31 -13.64 -2.68
C ILE A 11 32.30 -12.58 -3.13
N ARG A 12 32.36 -11.44 -2.46
CA ARG A 12 33.30 -10.36 -2.77
C ARG A 12 34.75 -10.80 -2.62
N PHE A 13 35.07 -11.49 -1.53
CA PHE A 13 36.41 -12.01 -1.32
C PHE A 13 36.80 -13.02 -2.40
N LEU A 14 35.91 -13.92 -2.76
CA LEU A 14 36.16 -14.89 -3.82
C LEU A 14 36.46 -14.20 -5.16
N GLY A 15 35.68 -13.17 -5.52
CA GLY A 15 35.89 -12.40 -6.73
C GLY A 15 37.21 -11.61 -6.71
N ASN A 16 37.56 -11.00 -5.59
CA ASN A 16 38.82 -10.28 -5.43
C ASN A 16 40.02 -11.19 -5.54
N ASP A 17 40.00 -12.37 -4.91
CA ASP A 17 41.07 -13.34 -4.99
C ASP A 17 41.27 -13.83 -6.43
N ALA A 18 40.19 -14.10 -7.16
CA ALA A 18 40.27 -14.51 -8.55
C ALA A 18 40.88 -13.42 -9.45
N VAL A 19 40.62 -12.14 -9.18
CA VAL A 19 41.17 -11.01 -9.92
C VAL A 19 42.63 -10.76 -9.59
N HIS A 20 43.00 -10.79 -8.30
CA HIS A 20 44.35 -10.46 -7.85
C HIS A 20 45.39 -11.57 -8.11
N GLU A 21 44.97 -12.84 -8.00
CA GLU A 21 45.88 -13.98 -8.16
C GLU A 21 45.87 -14.60 -9.54
N ILE A 22 45.02 -14.13 -10.46
CA ILE A 22 44.82 -14.69 -11.80
C ILE A 22 44.54 -16.18 -11.74
N LYS A 23 43.92 -16.65 -10.66
CA LYS A 23 43.50 -18.02 -10.46
C LYS A 23 42.00 -18.15 -10.77
N GLU A 24 41.66 -19.11 -11.59
CA GLU A 24 40.27 -19.52 -11.70
C GLU A 24 39.79 -20.11 -10.37
N PRO A 25 38.63 -19.70 -9.84
CA PRO A 25 38.05 -20.32 -8.65
C PRO A 25 37.88 -21.84 -8.88
N LYS A 26 38.16 -22.65 -7.88
CA LYS A 26 37.87 -24.07 -7.97
C LYS A 26 36.40 -24.32 -8.19
N GLY A 27 36.04 -25.41 -8.90
CA GLY A 27 34.63 -25.71 -9.21
C GLY A 27 33.73 -25.81 -7.98
N SER A 28 34.28 -26.27 -6.82
CA SER A 28 33.55 -26.29 -5.54
C SER A 28 33.28 -24.88 -5.01
N GLU A 29 34.22 -23.95 -5.16
CA GLU A 29 34.05 -22.55 -4.74
C GLU A 29 33.04 -21.81 -5.60
N LEU A 30 33.04 -22.05 -6.91
CA LEU A 30 32.02 -21.53 -7.83
C LEU A 30 30.64 -22.05 -7.48
N ARG A 31 30.51 -23.33 -7.14
CA ARG A 31 29.23 -23.91 -6.74
C ARG A 31 28.69 -23.24 -5.48
N ILE A 32 29.53 -23.04 -4.47
CA ILE A 32 29.15 -22.36 -3.24
C ILE A 32 28.72 -20.92 -3.53
N ALA A 33 29.49 -20.20 -4.35
CA ALA A 33 29.14 -18.84 -4.75
C ALA A 33 27.79 -18.76 -5.46
N LEU A 34 27.52 -19.71 -6.39
CA LEU A 34 26.23 -19.79 -7.09
C LEU A 34 25.08 -20.11 -6.15
N GLU A 35 25.28 -21.01 -5.18
CA GLU A 35 24.27 -21.33 -4.17
C GLU A 35 23.96 -20.12 -3.30
N ILE A 36 24.96 -19.33 -2.92
CA ILE A 36 24.77 -18.09 -2.14
C ILE A 36 23.97 -17.07 -2.97
N VAL A 37 24.31 -16.87 -4.24
CA VAL A 37 23.59 -15.94 -5.14
C VAL A 37 22.15 -16.38 -5.30
N GLU A 38 21.91 -17.67 -5.54
CA GLU A 38 20.56 -18.22 -5.68
C GLU A 38 19.74 -18.00 -4.40
N HIS A 39 20.31 -18.25 -3.24
CA HIS A 39 19.66 -18.00 -1.95
C HIS A 39 19.31 -16.52 -1.76
N LEU A 40 20.22 -15.62 -2.09
CA LEU A 40 20.01 -14.18 -1.98
C LEU A 40 18.88 -13.71 -2.92
N LEU A 41 18.89 -14.18 -4.17
CA LEU A 41 17.84 -13.86 -5.14
C LEU A 41 16.48 -14.35 -4.67
N ASN A 42 16.39 -15.57 -4.15
CA ASN A 42 15.16 -16.10 -3.58
C ASN A 42 14.68 -15.30 -2.38
N THR A 43 15.59 -14.88 -1.49
CA THR A 43 15.27 -14.06 -0.32
C THR A 43 14.72 -12.70 -0.75
N VAL A 44 15.35 -12.03 -1.69
CA VAL A 44 14.90 -10.74 -2.24
C VAL A 44 13.53 -10.88 -2.90
N TYR A 45 13.32 -11.93 -3.69
CA TYR A 45 12.05 -12.20 -4.34
C TYR A 45 10.91 -12.40 -3.33
N ILE A 46 11.14 -13.19 -2.28
CA ILE A 46 10.15 -13.43 -1.23
C ILE A 46 9.85 -12.15 -0.45
N LEU A 47 10.86 -11.35 -0.12
CA LEU A 47 10.68 -10.06 0.55
C LEU A 47 9.90 -9.09 -0.31
N GLU A 48 10.18 -9.04 -1.61
CA GLU A 48 9.44 -8.20 -2.55
C GLU A 48 7.97 -8.63 -2.67
N MET A 49 7.70 -9.93 -2.75
CA MET A 49 6.33 -10.45 -2.74
C MET A 49 5.59 -10.10 -1.45
N LYS A 50 6.24 -10.24 -0.29
CA LYS A 50 5.64 -9.87 1.00
C LYS A 50 5.38 -8.36 1.09
N ALA A 51 6.30 -7.54 0.59
CA ALA A 51 6.11 -6.09 0.53
C ALA A 51 4.92 -5.70 -0.34
N ARG A 52 4.76 -6.34 -1.50
CA ARG A 52 3.60 -6.14 -2.38
C ARG A 52 2.29 -6.54 -1.71
N ARG A 53 2.28 -7.63 -0.95
CA ARG A 53 1.09 -8.04 -0.18
C ARG A 53 0.74 -7.04 0.90
N LEU A 54 1.73 -6.41 1.54
CA LEU A 54 1.51 -5.35 2.51
C LEU A 54 1.01 -4.07 1.84
N GLU A 55 1.46 -3.77 0.62
CA GLU A 55 1.03 -2.62 -0.16
C GLU A 55 -0.37 -2.77 -0.75
N THR A 56 -0.84 -4.00 -0.96
CA THR A 56 -2.19 -4.31 -1.47
C THR A 56 -3.13 -4.77 -0.36
N VAL A 57 -3.22 -4.01 0.73
CA VAL A 57 -4.13 -4.33 1.84
C VAL A 57 -5.60 -4.29 1.39
N ALA A 58 -5.94 -3.45 0.43
CA ALA A 58 -7.29 -3.32 -0.09
C ALA A 58 -7.47 -4.14 -1.38
N GLU A 59 -7.35 -5.47 -1.30
CA GLU A 59 -7.56 -6.38 -2.44
C GLU A 59 -9.03 -6.51 -2.82
N THR A 60 -9.94 -6.30 -1.88
CA THR A 60 -11.38 -6.36 -2.10
C THR A 60 -12.03 -5.01 -1.77
N TYR A 61 -13.24 -4.81 -2.29
CA TYR A 61 -14.03 -3.62 -1.96
C TYR A 61 -14.33 -3.53 -0.45
N ALA A 62 -14.56 -4.66 0.21
CA ALA A 62 -14.78 -4.69 1.66
C ALA A 62 -13.56 -4.22 2.43
N ASP A 63 -12.36 -4.62 2.01
CA ASP A 63 -11.10 -4.14 2.59
C ASP A 63 -10.91 -2.64 2.35
N PHE A 64 -11.26 -2.16 1.16
CA PHE A 64 -11.25 -0.75 0.83
C PHE A 64 -12.17 0.07 1.74
N LEU A 65 -13.37 -0.42 2.01
CA LEU A 65 -14.31 0.25 2.92
C LEU A 65 -13.78 0.36 4.35
N LYS A 66 -13.15 -0.69 4.84
CA LYS A 66 -12.52 -0.68 6.17
C LYS A 66 -11.38 0.33 6.24
N LEU A 67 -10.53 0.35 5.20
CA LEU A 67 -9.44 1.32 5.10
C LEU A 67 -9.98 2.74 5.04
N LEU A 68 -10.98 2.99 4.22
CA LEU A 68 -11.62 4.29 4.07
C LEU A 68 -12.25 4.78 5.38
N GLN A 69 -12.95 3.90 6.08
CA GLN A 69 -13.55 4.22 7.37
C GLN A 69 -12.49 4.62 8.40
N THR A 70 -11.38 3.90 8.46
CA THR A 70 -10.25 4.26 9.33
C THR A 70 -9.66 5.61 8.94
N CYS A 71 -9.50 5.89 7.67
CA CYS A 71 -9.01 7.19 7.18
C CYS A 71 -9.96 8.33 7.54
N VAL A 72 -11.26 8.12 7.42
CA VAL A 72 -12.29 9.09 7.81
C VAL A 72 -12.24 9.40 9.30
N GLU A 73 -12.11 8.39 10.15
CA GLU A 73 -12.01 8.54 11.60
C GLU A 73 -10.78 9.36 12.02
N ASN A 74 -9.69 9.25 11.27
CA ASN A 74 -8.44 9.95 11.56
C ASN A 74 -8.26 11.24 10.76
N TYR A 75 -9.22 11.60 9.92
CA TYR A 75 -9.13 12.78 9.07
C TYR A 75 -9.42 14.05 9.86
N SER A 76 -8.56 15.06 9.69
CA SER A 76 -8.68 16.35 10.38
C SER A 76 -8.62 17.55 9.43
N GLY A 77 -8.90 17.35 8.15
CA GLY A 77 -8.89 18.41 7.14
C GLY A 77 -10.25 19.05 6.90
N ASP A 78 -10.43 19.60 5.70
CA ASP A 78 -11.66 20.26 5.30
C ASP A 78 -12.84 19.28 5.21
N HIS A 79 -14.06 19.77 5.47
CA HIS A 79 -15.27 18.93 5.43
C HIS A 79 -15.63 18.45 4.02
N ALA A 80 -15.28 19.21 2.99
CA ALA A 80 -15.51 18.84 1.59
C ALA A 80 -14.16 18.46 0.96
N VAL A 81 -13.96 17.19 0.67
CA VAL A 81 -12.69 16.67 0.19
C VAL A 81 -12.91 15.51 -0.78
N ASN A 82 -12.03 15.37 -1.76
CA ASN A 82 -12.06 14.22 -2.67
C ASN A 82 -11.53 12.94 -1.98
N LEU A 83 -11.81 11.80 -2.59
CA LEU A 83 -11.43 10.50 -2.04
C LEU A 83 -9.91 10.38 -1.84
N GLN A 84 -9.11 10.91 -2.77
CA GLN A 84 -7.66 10.91 -2.68
C GLN A 84 -7.16 11.73 -1.48
N GLY A 85 -7.82 12.83 -1.17
CA GLY A 85 -7.51 13.66 0.00
C GLY A 85 -7.82 12.96 1.30
N ILE A 86 -8.90 12.21 1.39
CA ILE A 86 -9.25 11.42 2.58
C ILE A 86 -8.23 10.31 2.81
N LEU A 87 -7.88 9.57 1.76
CA LEU A 87 -6.93 8.46 1.85
C LEU A 87 -5.50 8.93 2.12
N GLY A 88 -5.12 10.10 1.59
CA GLY A 88 -3.77 10.61 1.75
C GLY A 88 -2.72 9.60 1.29
N ARG A 89 -1.76 9.31 2.17
CA ARG A 89 -0.70 8.33 1.89
C ARG A 89 -1.22 6.90 1.75
N GLN A 90 -2.36 6.57 2.32
CA GLN A 90 -2.98 5.25 2.24
C GLN A 90 -3.53 4.93 0.85
N LYS A 91 -3.63 5.92 -0.04
CA LYS A 91 -3.99 5.74 -1.45
C LYS A 91 -3.16 4.66 -2.14
N ARG A 92 -1.88 4.54 -1.79
CA ARG A 92 -0.99 3.51 -2.34
C ARG A 92 -1.47 2.08 -2.07
N LEU A 93 -2.21 1.86 -0.97
CA LEU A 93 -2.73 0.54 -0.60
C LEU A 93 -3.91 0.10 -1.48
N VAL A 94 -4.57 1.04 -2.13
CA VAL A 94 -5.69 0.79 -3.04
C VAL A 94 -5.21 0.61 -4.48
N GLY A 95 -4.17 1.35 -4.86
CA GLY A 95 -3.56 1.28 -6.19
C GLY A 95 -4.51 1.70 -7.30
N GLN A 96 -4.48 0.96 -8.40
CA GLN A 96 -5.26 1.25 -9.60
C GLN A 96 -6.77 0.91 -9.47
N SER A 97 -7.15 0.19 -8.43
CA SER A 97 -8.55 -0.18 -8.19
C SER A 97 -9.41 0.94 -7.62
N LEU A 98 -8.81 2.09 -7.32
CA LEU A 98 -9.50 3.21 -6.67
C LEU A 98 -10.71 3.69 -7.47
N ASP A 99 -10.58 3.83 -8.78
CA ASP A 99 -11.67 4.31 -9.63
C ASP A 99 -12.87 3.34 -9.64
N VAL A 100 -12.60 2.05 -9.68
CA VAL A 100 -13.62 1.00 -9.63
C VAL A 100 -14.32 1.00 -8.27
N TYR A 101 -13.57 1.10 -7.20
CA TYR A 101 -14.11 1.15 -5.84
C TYR A 101 -14.91 2.43 -5.59
N GLU A 102 -14.51 3.55 -6.18
CA GLU A 102 -15.24 4.81 -6.05
C GLU A 102 -16.62 4.74 -6.69
N VAL A 103 -16.76 4.11 -7.85
CA VAL A 103 -18.06 3.88 -8.49
C VAL A 103 -18.98 3.06 -7.58
N HIS A 104 -18.46 2.01 -6.98
CA HIS A 104 -19.20 1.17 -6.03
C HIS A 104 -19.55 1.95 -4.74
N LEU A 105 -18.61 2.74 -4.25
CA LEU A 105 -18.80 3.58 -3.06
C LEU A 105 -19.93 4.59 -3.26
N LYS A 106 -19.97 5.27 -4.39
CA LYS A 106 -21.06 6.22 -4.71
C LYS A 106 -22.42 5.54 -4.72
N ALA A 107 -22.50 4.34 -5.28
CA ALA A 107 -23.73 3.56 -5.28
C ALA A 107 -24.15 3.17 -3.85
N ASP A 108 -23.22 2.75 -3.01
CA ASP A 108 -23.48 2.39 -1.62
C ASP A 108 -23.86 3.58 -0.75
N ILE A 109 -23.30 4.75 -1.00
CA ILE A 109 -23.70 6.00 -0.34
C ILE A 109 -25.15 6.35 -0.72
N ALA A 110 -25.49 6.27 -2.00
CA ALA A 110 -26.85 6.52 -2.49
C ALA A 110 -27.87 5.53 -1.94
N ALA A 111 -27.46 4.27 -1.74
CA ALA A 111 -28.30 3.21 -1.18
C ALA A 111 -28.41 3.26 0.36
N GLY A 112 -27.63 4.12 1.03
CA GLY A 112 -27.61 4.22 2.49
C GLY A 112 -26.80 3.10 3.18
N VAL A 113 -26.08 2.28 2.44
CA VAL A 113 -25.21 1.22 2.97
C VAL A 113 -23.98 1.81 3.65
N VAL A 114 -23.45 2.89 3.10
CA VAL A 114 -22.35 3.66 3.67
C VAL A 114 -22.91 4.92 4.29
N ASP A 115 -22.69 5.11 5.58
CA ASP A 115 -23.28 6.20 6.38
C ASP A 115 -22.24 7.21 6.91
N PHE A 116 -20.95 6.89 6.83
CA PHE A 116 -19.88 7.76 7.34
C PHE A 116 -19.41 8.83 6.34
N LEU A 117 -19.89 8.78 5.11
CA LEU A 117 -19.64 9.78 4.07
C LEU A 117 -20.94 10.13 3.35
N LYS A 118 -21.04 11.38 2.92
CA LYS A 118 -22.08 11.85 2.01
C LYS A 118 -21.45 12.33 0.71
N ALA A 119 -22.12 12.07 -0.41
CA ALA A 119 -21.69 12.63 -1.68
C ALA A 119 -22.01 14.13 -1.71
N GLY A 120 -20.97 14.93 -1.87
CA GLY A 120 -21.08 16.39 -1.98
C GLY A 120 -21.13 16.84 -3.44
N GLN A 121 -20.61 18.03 -3.68
CA GLN A 121 -20.60 18.64 -5.01
C GLN A 121 -19.53 18.03 -5.90
N LEU A 122 -19.76 18.07 -7.20
CA LEU A 122 -18.73 17.79 -8.20
C LEU A 122 -17.90 19.05 -8.41
N GLN A 123 -16.57 18.90 -8.36
CA GLN A 123 -15.63 19.97 -8.62
C GLN A 123 -14.86 19.71 -9.90
N LEU A 124 -14.68 20.73 -10.73
CA LEU A 124 -13.88 20.65 -11.94
C LEU A 124 -12.42 20.97 -11.61
N ILE A 125 -11.55 19.96 -11.70
CA ILE A 125 -10.12 20.11 -11.47
C ILE A 125 -9.38 19.67 -12.75
N SER A 126 -8.64 20.61 -13.37
CA SER A 126 -7.86 20.35 -14.59
C SER A 126 -8.68 19.69 -15.73
N GLY A 127 -9.92 20.11 -15.89
CA GLY A 127 -10.82 19.61 -16.92
C GLY A 127 -11.51 18.28 -16.60
N LYS A 128 -11.29 17.72 -15.41
CA LYS A 128 -11.94 16.50 -14.94
C LYS A 128 -12.90 16.80 -13.80
N GLU A 129 -14.08 16.17 -13.84
CA GLU A 129 -15.02 16.22 -12.73
C GLU A 129 -14.55 15.32 -11.60
N VAL A 130 -14.37 15.90 -10.43
CA VAL A 130 -13.96 15.19 -9.22
C VAL A 130 -15.08 15.26 -8.20
N GLN A 131 -15.50 14.11 -7.69
CA GLN A 131 -16.49 14.02 -6.64
C GLN A 131 -15.89 14.42 -5.29
N LEU A 132 -16.50 15.40 -4.64
CA LEU A 132 -16.21 15.74 -3.26
C LEU A 132 -17.14 14.96 -2.33
N TYR A 133 -16.63 14.64 -1.15
CA TYR A 133 -17.37 13.93 -0.11
C TYR A 133 -17.40 14.78 1.15
N GLU A 134 -18.51 14.71 1.85
CA GLU A 134 -18.66 15.32 3.16
C GLU A 134 -18.56 14.24 4.24
N LEU A 135 -17.75 14.52 5.27
CA LEU A 135 -17.58 13.64 6.40
C LEU A 135 -18.77 13.80 7.34
N VAL A 136 -19.35 12.67 7.74
CA VAL A 136 -20.42 12.64 8.73
C VAL A 136 -19.78 12.51 10.10
N ASP A 137 -19.91 13.56 10.94
CA ASP A 137 -19.40 13.52 12.31
C ASP A 137 -20.22 12.55 13.15
N SER A 138 -19.52 11.65 13.80
CA SER A 138 -20.13 10.71 14.74
C SER A 138 -20.79 11.41 15.94
N LEU A 139 -20.31 12.59 16.26
CA LEU A 139 -20.87 13.43 17.34
C LEU A 139 -22.27 13.94 17.01
N ASP A 140 -22.55 14.26 15.75
CA ASP A 140 -23.88 14.70 15.32
C ASP A 140 -24.92 13.57 15.40
N ASN A 141 -24.48 12.33 15.19
CA ASN A 141 -25.33 11.15 15.33
C ASN A 141 -25.67 10.83 16.79
N GLU A 142 -24.72 11.05 17.70
CA GLU A 142 -24.94 10.86 19.14
C GLU A 142 -25.84 11.96 19.74
N ALA A 143 -25.71 13.19 19.26
CA ALA A 143 -26.52 14.31 19.74
C ALA A 143 -28.01 14.17 19.31
N GLY A 144 -28.30 13.47 18.21
CA GLY A 144 -29.66 13.18 17.78
C GLY A 144 -30.38 12.10 18.58
N ASP A 145 -29.65 11.25 19.28
CA ASP A 145 -30.20 10.12 20.04
C ASP A 145 -30.31 10.39 21.55
N LEU A 146 -29.82 11.52 22.02
CA LEU A 146 -29.96 11.90 23.44
C LEU A 146 -31.40 12.31 23.74
N PRO A 147 -32.07 11.63 24.68
CA PRO A 147 -33.41 12.09 25.13
C PRO A 147 -33.27 13.42 25.83
N ILE A 148 -34.01 14.36 25.36
CA ILE A 148 -34.11 15.70 25.98
C ILE A 148 -34.97 15.62 27.22
#